data_c07fb92e9f3b77249ea7904b8b377d9e
#
_entry.id   c07fb92e9f3b77249ea7904b8b377d9e
#
_cell.length_a   1.000
_cell.length_b   1.000
_cell.length_c   1.000
_cell.angle_alpha   90.00
_cell.angle_beta   90.00
_cell.angle_gamma   90.00
#
_symmetry.space_group_name_H-M   'P 1'
#
loop_
_entity.id
_entity.type
_entity.pdbx_description
1 polymer ?
#
loop_
_entity_poly.entity_id
_entity_poly.type
_entity_poly.pdbx_seq_one_letter_code
_entity_poly.pdbx_strand_id
1 'polypeptide(L)'
;MPKLSVFLFFSLFIFSCSNEPSLKIIQGEIYGTTWQLKYFSDENEVPIKAIVINELNRIDKLFSHYKDDSLTTLINKNKIAYKDVAEEWKKLDKVGWDVHQQSNGYFNHKVSGDYVFNSFAKGYAVDKVSNILKANNI
;
A
#
# COMPACT_ATOMS: atom_id res chain seq x y z
N MET A 1 -20.32 7.21 75.59
CA MET A 1 -21.04 7.29 74.28
C MET A 1 -19.98 7.28 73.17
N PRO A 2 -19.80 6.17 72.42
CA PRO A 2 -18.81 6.11 71.31
C PRO A 2 -19.44 6.71 70.08
N LYS A 3 -18.68 7.62 69.42
CA LYS A 3 -19.02 8.20 68.12
C LYS A 3 -18.70 7.20 67.03
N LEU A 4 -19.75 6.70 66.37
CA LEU A 4 -19.67 5.84 65.21
C LEU A 4 -19.23 6.65 63.96
N SER A 5 -17.98 6.53 63.55
CA SER A 5 -17.44 7.16 62.34
C SER A 5 -17.76 6.26 61.15
N VAL A 6 -18.75 6.68 60.33
CA VAL A 6 -19.10 5.99 59.10
C VAL A 6 -18.09 6.38 58.02
N PHE A 7 -17.14 5.50 57.71
CA PHE A 7 -16.22 5.61 56.61
C PHE A 7 -16.97 5.19 55.32
N LEU A 8 -17.44 6.23 54.58
CA LEU A 8 -18.08 6.05 53.29
C LEU A 8 -16.96 5.74 52.25
N PHE A 9 -16.77 4.44 51.95
CA PHE A 9 -15.84 3.98 50.91
C PHE A 9 -16.48 4.26 49.54
N PHE A 10 -16.18 5.42 48.96
CA PHE A 10 -16.59 5.76 47.60
C PHE A 10 -15.68 5.00 46.61
N SER A 11 -16.12 3.80 46.23
CA SER A 11 -15.47 2.98 45.19
C SER A 11 -15.66 3.66 43.85
N LEU A 12 -14.64 4.38 43.37
CA LEU A 12 -14.54 4.87 42.00
C LEU A 12 -14.35 3.65 41.08
N PHE A 13 -15.43 3.13 40.52
CA PHE A 13 -15.37 2.26 39.36
C PHE A 13 -14.92 3.10 38.15
N ILE A 14 -13.60 3.07 37.90
CA ILE A 14 -13.05 3.58 36.66
C ILE A 14 -13.42 2.53 35.60
N PHE A 15 -14.54 2.76 34.90
CA PHE A 15 -14.81 2.06 33.64
C PHE A 15 -13.80 2.57 32.61
N SER A 16 -12.64 1.91 32.54
CA SER A 16 -11.74 2.03 31.40
C SER A 16 -12.41 1.32 30.23
N CYS A 17 -13.15 2.06 29.40
CA CYS A 17 -13.49 1.59 28.07
C CYS A 17 -12.19 1.53 27.25
N SER A 18 -11.49 0.41 27.30
CA SER A 18 -10.48 0.10 26.30
C SER A 18 -11.26 -0.32 25.04
N ASN A 19 -11.33 0.57 24.06
CA ASN A 19 -11.71 0.18 22.71
C ASN A 19 -10.61 -0.76 22.19
N GLU A 20 -10.85 -2.05 22.24
CA GLU A 20 -9.93 -3.01 21.62
C GLU A 20 -9.98 -2.86 20.10
N PRO A 21 -8.82 -2.86 19.43
CA PRO A 21 -8.78 -2.78 17.99
C PRO A 21 -9.61 -3.89 17.35
N SER A 22 -10.54 -3.53 16.47
CA SER A 22 -11.36 -4.50 15.75
C SER A 22 -10.75 -4.81 14.38
N LEU A 23 -10.92 -6.07 13.93
CA LEU A 23 -10.49 -6.49 12.59
C LEU A 23 -11.34 -5.77 11.53
N LYS A 24 -10.68 -5.01 10.68
CA LYS A 24 -11.27 -4.37 9.49
C LYS A 24 -10.85 -5.14 8.25
N ILE A 25 -11.78 -5.29 7.32
CA ILE A 25 -11.52 -5.94 6.02
C ILE A 25 -12.03 -5.00 4.94
N ILE A 26 -11.15 -4.62 4.04
CA ILE A 26 -11.49 -3.87 2.84
C ILE A 26 -10.98 -4.62 1.62
N GLN A 27 -11.67 -4.48 0.51
CA GLN A 27 -11.34 -5.18 -0.73
C GLN A 27 -11.78 -4.39 -1.96
N GLY A 28 -11.24 -4.76 -3.10
CA GLY A 28 -11.56 -4.17 -4.39
C GLY A 28 -10.92 -4.92 -5.55
N GLU A 29 -10.97 -4.31 -6.72
CA GLU A 29 -10.39 -4.83 -7.96
C GLU A 29 -9.41 -3.80 -8.53
N ILE A 30 -8.25 -4.28 -8.99
CA ILE A 30 -7.26 -3.49 -9.73
C ILE A 30 -6.32 -4.42 -10.50
N TYR A 31 -5.68 -3.95 -11.55
CA TYR A 31 -4.73 -4.72 -12.36
C TYR A 31 -5.31 -6.03 -12.92
N GLY A 32 -6.63 -6.06 -13.19
CA GLY A 32 -7.33 -7.27 -13.65
C GLY A 32 -7.40 -8.39 -12.60
N THR A 33 -7.25 -8.07 -11.31
CA THR A 33 -7.32 -9.01 -10.18
C THR A 33 -8.00 -8.37 -8.98
N THR A 34 -8.38 -9.18 -8.00
CA THR A 34 -8.91 -8.72 -6.71
C THR A 34 -7.77 -8.46 -5.71
N TRP A 35 -8.01 -7.55 -4.77
CA TRP A 35 -7.16 -7.34 -3.62
C TRP A 35 -7.99 -7.32 -2.34
N GLN A 36 -7.37 -7.69 -1.23
CA GLN A 36 -7.95 -7.64 0.10
C GLN A 36 -6.91 -7.13 1.08
N LEU A 37 -7.34 -6.24 1.96
CA LEU A 37 -6.56 -5.74 3.08
C LEU A 37 -7.28 -6.06 4.38
N LYS A 38 -6.55 -6.65 5.33
CA LYS A 38 -6.99 -6.94 6.70
C LYS A 38 -6.10 -6.19 7.66
N TYR A 39 -6.69 -5.44 8.57
CA TYR A 39 -5.95 -4.67 9.57
C TYR A 39 -6.78 -4.52 10.84
N PHE A 40 -6.11 -4.25 11.96
CA PHE A 40 -6.78 -3.92 13.22
C PHE A 40 -6.78 -2.42 13.41
N SER A 41 -7.93 -1.87 13.79
CA SER A 41 -8.06 -0.45 14.12
C SER A 41 -9.15 -0.25 15.17
N ASP A 42 -8.90 0.65 16.10
CA ASP A 42 -9.86 1.17 17.08
C ASP A 42 -10.57 2.43 16.56
N GLU A 43 -10.00 3.06 15.53
CA GLU A 43 -10.56 4.27 14.92
C GLU A 43 -11.66 3.94 13.92
N ASN A 44 -12.77 4.64 14.04
CA ASN A 44 -13.94 4.41 13.19
C ASN A 44 -13.81 5.05 11.79
N GLU A 45 -12.83 5.94 11.51
CA GLU A 45 -12.93 6.78 10.30
C GLU A 45 -11.62 7.30 9.70
N VAL A 46 -10.58 6.51 9.62
CA VAL A 46 -9.58 6.84 8.59
C VAL A 46 -10.11 6.28 7.27
N PRO A 47 -10.25 7.06 6.19
CA PRO A 47 -10.73 6.57 4.90
C PRO A 47 -9.67 5.72 4.19
N ILE A 48 -9.14 4.72 4.90
CA ILE A 48 -8.05 3.85 4.44
C ILE A 48 -8.37 3.25 3.08
N LYS A 49 -9.62 2.84 2.85
CA LYS A 49 -10.02 2.30 1.55
C LYS A 49 -9.79 3.30 0.40
N ALA A 50 -10.15 4.56 0.59
CA ALA A 50 -9.96 5.59 -0.43
C ALA A 50 -8.48 5.89 -0.66
N ILE A 51 -7.68 5.97 0.42
CA ILE A 51 -6.24 6.19 0.34
C ILE A 51 -5.56 5.05 -0.40
N VAL A 52 -5.89 3.80 -0.06
CA VAL A 52 -5.36 2.60 -0.72
C VAL A 52 -5.74 2.57 -2.20
N ILE A 53 -7.01 2.81 -2.55
CA ILE A 53 -7.46 2.84 -3.95
C ILE A 53 -6.72 3.92 -4.74
N ASN A 54 -6.56 5.10 -4.18
CA ASN A 54 -5.83 6.20 -4.83
C ASN A 54 -4.38 5.82 -5.11
N GLU A 55 -3.69 5.22 -4.13
CA GLU A 55 -2.30 4.78 -4.32
C GLU A 55 -2.19 3.65 -5.34
N LEU A 56 -3.07 2.65 -5.30
CA LEU A 56 -3.09 1.58 -6.29
C LEU A 56 -3.33 2.11 -7.71
N ASN A 57 -4.27 3.05 -7.88
CA ASN A 57 -4.50 3.70 -9.17
C ASN A 57 -3.30 4.52 -9.64
N ARG A 58 -2.60 5.21 -8.74
CA ARG A 58 -1.38 5.96 -9.05
C ARG A 58 -0.27 5.03 -9.54
N ILE A 59 -0.08 3.88 -8.86
CA ILE A 59 0.90 2.86 -9.26
C ILE A 59 0.54 2.26 -10.62
N ASP A 60 -0.74 1.98 -10.86
CA ASP A 60 -1.22 1.48 -12.16
C ASP A 60 -0.91 2.48 -13.30
N LYS A 61 -1.08 3.76 -13.03
CA LYS A 61 -0.74 4.81 -13.99
C LYS A 61 0.75 4.92 -14.28
N LEU A 62 1.60 4.52 -13.35
CA LEU A 62 3.05 4.47 -13.56
C LEU A 62 3.49 3.21 -14.33
N PHE A 63 3.01 2.04 -13.93
CA PHE A 63 3.63 0.77 -14.28
C PHE A 63 2.81 -0.15 -15.17
N SER A 64 1.54 0.15 -15.44
CA SER A 64 0.72 -0.66 -16.35
C SER A 64 1.28 -0.59 -17.78
N HIS A 65 1.37 -1.73 -18.45
CA HIS A 65 1.64 -1.77 -19.89
C HIS A 65 0.37 -2.03 -20.72
N TYR A 66 -0.79 -2.11 -20.04
CA TYR A 66 -2.10 -2.29 -20.69
C TYR A 66 -2.85 -0.97 -20.89
N LYS A 67 -2.58 0.03 -20.06
CA LYS A 67 -3.24 1.34 -20.15
C LYS A 67 -2.49 2.25 -21.09
N ASP A 68 -3.17 2.79 -22.08
CA ASP A 68 -2.58 3.65 -23.10
C ASP A 68 -1.95 4.95 -22.57
N ASP A 69 -2.47 5.45 -21.45
CA ASP A 69 -2.02 6.67 -20.78
C ASP A 69 -1.05 6.43 -19.61
N SER A 70 -0.62 5.18 -19.40
CA SER A 70 0.38 4.87 -18.39
C SER A 70 1.77 5.32 -18.82
N LEU A 71 2.60 5.67 -17.82
CA LEU A 71 3.97 6.10 -18.08
C LEU A 71 4.78 5.01 -18.81
N THR A 72 4.64 3.74 -18.41
CA THR A 72 5.29 2.61 -19.06
C THR A 72 4.89 2.49 -20.53
N THR A 73 3.59 2.57 -20.85
CA THR A 73 3.12 2.52 -22.24
C THR A 73 3.61 3.71 -23.06
N LEU A 74 3.66 4.90 -22.48
CA LEU A 74 4.16 6.09 -23.17
C LEU A 74 5.67 5.98 -23.48
N ILE A 75 6.45 5.37 -22.58
CA ILE A 75 7.87 5.07 -22.82
C ILE A 75 8.01 4.02 -23.92
N ASN A 76 7.29 2.91 -23.84
CA ASN A 76 7.33 1.83 -24.84
C ASN A 76 6.94 2.34 -26.24
N LYS A 77 6.01 3.29 -26.32
CA LYS A 77 5.60 3.96 -27.57
C LYS A 77 6.53 5.11 -27.98
N ASN A 78 7.66 5.32 -27.31
CA ASN A 78 8.62 6.43 -27.54
C ASN A 78 7.98 7.84 -27.46
N LYS A 79 6.89 8.00 -26.69
CA LYS A 79 6.22 9.29 -26.47
C LYS A 79 6.86 10.09 -25.34
N ILE A 80 7.61 9.45 -24.46
CA ILE A 80 8.37 10.08 -23.38
C ILE A 80 9.78 9.51 -23.41
N ALA A 81 10.79 10.38 -23.37
CA ALA A 81 12.19 9.96 -23.29
C ALA A 81 12.55 9.49 -21.87
N TYR A 82 13.41 8.48 -21.76
CA TYR A 82 13.84 7.92 -20.45
C TYR A 82 14.34 9.00 -19.45
N LYS A 83 15.03 10.02 -19.93
CA LYS A 83 15.52 11.11 -19.09
C LYS A 83 14.39 11.88 -18.38
N ASP A 84 13.21 11.96 -18.99
CA ASP A 84 12.07 12.75 -18.53
C ASP A 84 11.09 11.92 -17.68
N VAL A 85 11.44 10.64 -17.44
CA VAL A 85 10.61 9.70 -16.66
C VAL A 85 10.71 10.01 -15.16
N ALA A 86 9.60 9.82 -14.45
CA ALA A 86 9.55 9.99 -12.99
C ALA A 86 10.59 9.12 -12.27
N GLU A 87 11.24 9.69 -11.26
CA GLU A 87 12.29 9.00 -10.49
C GLU A 87 11.80 7.71 -9.82
N GLU A 88 10.55 7.66 -9.42
CA GLU A 88 9.95 6.44 -8.85
C GLU A 88 9.92 5.30 -9.86
N TRP A 89 9.61 5.59 -11.11
CA TRP A 89 9.63 4.62 -12.19
C TRP A 89 11.07 4.11 -12.46
N LYS A 90 12.05 5.03 -12.54
CA LYS A 90 13.45 4.68 -12.72
C LYS A 90 14.01 3.81 -11.59
N LYS A 91 13.57 4.06 -10.34
CA LYS A 91 13.94 3.21 -9.19
C LYS A 91 13.46 1.77 -9.36
N LEU A 92 12.23 1.59 -9.84
CA LEU A 92 11.69 0.25 -10.06
C LEU A 92 12.33 -0.43 -11.28
N ASP A 93 12.64 0.33 -12.34
CA ASP A 93 13.44 -0.14 -13.48
C ASP A 93 14.80 -0.66 -13.01
N LYS A 94 15.49 0.11 -12.16
CA LYS A 94 16.76 -0.33 -11.57
C LYS A 94 16.64 -1.64 -10.80
N VAL A 95 15.58 -1.81 -9.99
CA VAL A 95 15.33 -3.08 -9.29
C VAL A 95 15.17 -4.23 -10.29
N GLY A 96 14.47 -4.00 -11.40
CA GLY A 96 14.34 -4.99 -12.48
C GLY A 96 15.68 -5.39 -13.06
N TRP A 97 16.58 -4.44 -13.31
CA TRP A 97 17.92 -4.72 -13.80
C TRP A 97 18.81 -5.41 -12.76
N ASP A 98 18.71 -5.04 -11.49
CA ASP A 98 19.45 -5.71 -10.41
C ASP A 98 19.05 -7.19 -10.31
N VAL A 99 17.74 -7.51 -10.41
CA VAL A 99 17.25 -8.89 -10.44
C VAL A 99 17.66 -9.62 -11.73
N HIS A 100 17.65 -8.94 -12.88
CA HIS A 100 18.18 -9.50 -14.14
C HIS A 100 19.62 -9.97 -13.98
N GLN A 101 20.49 -9.14 -13.42
CA GLN A 101 21.90 -9.47 -13.19
C GLN A 101 22.06 -10.62 -12.19
N GLN A 102 21.35 -10.58 -11.04
CA GLN A 102 21.43 -11.60 -10.00
C GLN A 102 20.89 -12.96 -10.47
N SER A 103 19.95 -12.97 -11.40
CA SER A 103 19.39 -14.18 -12.00
C SER A 103 20.17 -14.69 -13.21
N ASN A 104 21.35 -14.13 -13.52
CA ASN A 104 22.09 -14.44 -14.74
C ASN A 104 21.25 -14.33 -16.02
N GLY A 105 20.35 -13.35 -16.10
CA GLY A 105 19.48 -13.07 -17.22
C GLY A 105 18.21 -13.91 -17.32
N TYR A 106 17.96 -14.86 -16.38
CA TYR A 106 16.72 -15.64 -16.36
C TYR A 106 15.49 -14.77 -16.11
N PHE A 107 15.61 -13.74 -15.30
CA PHE A 107 14.59 -12.71 -15.15
C PHE A 107 14.87 -11.55 -16.12
N ASN A 108 13.84 -11.12 -16.85
CA ASN A 108 13.92 -9.93 -17.67
C ASN A 108 12.59 -9.17 -17.65
N HIS A 109 12.62 -7.90 -17.24
CA HIS A 109 11.46 -7.03 -17.26
C HIS A 109 11.38 -6.20 -18.56
N LYS A 110 12.26 -6.50 -19.53
CA LYS A 110 12.24 -5.93 -20.87
C LYS A 110 11.98 -7.05 -21.87
N VAL A 111 10.78 -7.13 -22.39
CA VAL A 111 10.34 -8.19 -23.31
C VAL A 111 10.19 -7.62 -24.71
N SER A 112 10.91 -8.14 -25.69
CA SER A 112 10.89 -7.65 -27.08
C SER A 112 11.18 -6.14 -27.21
N GLY A 113 11.93 -5.58 -26.28
CA GLY A 113 12.26 -4.14 -26.23
C GLY A 113 11.34 -3.29 -25.33
N ASP A 114 10.18 -3.79 -24.98
CA ASP A 114 9.20 -3.10 -24.16
C ASP A 114 9.39 -3.40 -22.66
N TYR A 115 9.21 -2.38 -21.83
CA TYR A 115 9.17 -2.53 -20.38
C TYR A 115 7.89 -3.21 -19.93
N VAL A 116 7.99 -4.23 -19.06
CA VAL A 116 6.88 -5.00 -18.52
C VAL A 116 7.10 -5.23 -17.03
N PHE A 117 6.37 -4.50 -16.19
CA PHE A 117 6.54 -4.54 -14.73
C PHE A 117 5.64 -5.54 -14.00
N ASN A 118 4.88 -6.38 -14.70
CA ASN A 118 3.85 -7.26 -14.11
C ASN A 118 4.35 -8.19 -13.01
N SER A 119 5.61 -8.66 -13.13
CA SER A 119 6.18 -9.62 -12.20
C SER A 119 6.49 -9.05 -10.82
N PHE A 120 6.69 -7.73 -10.70
CA PHE A 120 7.08 -7.10 -9.44
C PHE A 120 6.31 -5.81 -9.09
N ALA A 121 5.56 -5.22 -10.02
CA ALA A 121 4.72 -4.04 -9.72
C ALA A 121 3.66 -4.34 -8.65
N LYS A 122 3.14 -5.57 -8.59
CA LYS A 122 2.18 -5.99 -7.53
C LYS A 122 2.85 -6.00 -6.15
N GLY A 123 4.05 -6.57 -6.03
CA GLY A 123 4.83 -6.52 -4.79
C GLY A 123 5.15 -5.09 -4.36
N TYR A 124 5.55 -4.25 -5.31
CA TYR A 124 5.76 -2.83 -5.08
C TYR A 124 4.50 -2.13 -4.54
N ALA A 125 3.33 -2.44 -5.10
CA ALA A 125 2.07 -1.90 -4.62
C ALA A 125 1.75 -2.34 -3.18
N VAL A 126 2.03 -3.59 -2.83
CA VAL A 126 1.88 -4.11 -1.46
C VAL A 126 2.78 -3.36 -0.49
N ASP A 127 4.04 -3.12 -0.84
CA ASP A 127 4.98 -2.36 -0.02
C ASP A 127 4.51 -0.90 0.20
N LYS A 128 4.01 -0.26 -0.84
CA LYS A 128 3.47 1.11 -0.74
C LYS A 128 2.24 1.17 0.17
N VAL A 129 1.31 0.25 0.01
CA VAL A 129 0.12 0.16 0.88
C VAL A 129 0.54 -0.13 2.33
N SER A 130 1.47 -1.05 2.56
CA SER A 130 2.01 -1.32 3.91
C SER A 130 2.60 -0.06 4.56
N ASN A 131 3.34 0.75 3.80
CA ASN A 131 3.90 2.00 4.32
C ASN A 131 2.81 3.03 4.64
N ILE A 132 1.73 3.08 3.85
CA ILE A 132 0.57 3.93 4.14
C ILE A 132 -0.08 3.52 5.46
N LEU A 133 -0.29 2.22 5.69
CA LEU A 133 -0.87 1.73 6.93
C LEU A 133 -0.02 2.10 8.14
N LYS A 134 1.28 1.84 8.08
CA LYS A 134 2.24 2.21 9.12
C LYS A 134 2.22 3.71 9.42
N ALA A 135 2.14 4.56 8.38
CA ALA A 135 2.07 6.01 8.53
C ALA A 135 0.76 6.49 9.18
N ASN A 136 -0.29 5.66 9.17
CA ASN A 136 -1.58 5.91 9.81
C ASN A 136 -1.74 5.10 11.12
N ASN A 137 -0.65 4.58 11.69
CA ASN A 137 -0.62 3.79 12.93
C ASN A 137 -1.50 2.53 12.88
N ILE A 138 -1.57 1.91 11.72
CA ILE A 138 -2.30 0.66 11.45
C ILE A 138 -1.33 -0.47 11.16
#